data_e44f23e17ee6da80f5f614b8f882ab46
#
_entry.id   e44f23e17ee6da80f5f614b8f882ab46
#
_cell.length_a   1.000
_cell.length_b   1.000
_cell.length_c   1.000
_cell.angle_alpha   90.00
_cell.angle_beta   90.00
_cell.angle_gamma   90.00
#
_symmetry.space_group_name_H-M   'P 1'
#
loop_
_entity.id
_entity.type
_entity.pdbx_description
1 polymer ?
#
loop_
_entity_poly.entity_id
_entity_poly.type
_entity_poly.pdbx_seq_one_letter_code
_entity_poly.pdbx_strand_id
1 'polypeptide(L)' 'MSEIIRDPETMGGIPVFRGTRVPVKTLFDYLKAGDTIAEFLDDFPTVSQEQVVSVLAEAESRCELV' A
#
# COMPACT_ATOMS: atom_id res chain seq x y z
N MET A 1 14.95 2.25 0.41
CA MET A 1 13.94 3.30 0.45
C MET A 1 12.55 2.69 0.55
N SER A 2 11.67 3.34 1.27
CA SER A 2 10.32 2.82 1.46
C SER A 2 9.43 3.12 0.25
N GLU A 3 8.52 2.20 -0.06
CA GLU A 3 7.46 2.46 -1.04
C GLU A 3 6.29 3.20 -0.40
N ILE A 4 6.37 3.47 0.88
CA ILE A 4 5.34 4.23 1.60
C ILE A 4 5.83 5.66 1.77
N ILE A 5 5.06 6.61 1.22
CA ILE A 5 5.41 8.02 1.25
C ILE A 5 4.33 8.78 2.01
N ARG A 6 4.76 9.66 2.90
CA ARG A 6 3.87 10.61 3.58
C ARG A 6 4.27 12.01 3.15
N ASP A 7 3.40 12.65 2.40
CA ASP A 7 3.63 14.02 1.93
C ASP A 7 2.48 14.88 2.45
N PRO A 8 2.77 15.92 3.28
CA PRO A 8 1.70 16.77 3.81
C PRO A 8 0.86 17.44 2.74
N GLU A 9 1.41 17.63 1.55
CA GLU A 9 0.71 18.25 0.44
C GLU A 9 -0.11 17.23 -0.37
N THR A 10 0.10 15.95 -0.11
CA THR A 10 -0.62 14.88 -0.79
C THR A 10 -1.57 14.23 0.19
N MET A 11 -2.87 14.41 -0.03
CA MET A 11 -3.93 13.78 0.76
C MET A 11 -3.77 13.98 2.27
N GLY A 12 -3.29 15.17 2.68
CA GLY A 12 -3.19 15.50 4.09
C GLY A 12 -2.13 14.73 4.86
N GLY A 13 -1.14 14.18 4.17
CA GLY A 13 -0.04 13.48 4.81
C GLY A 13 -0.30 12.02 5.12
N ILE A 14 -1.38 11.43 4.61
CA ILE A 14 -1.62 10.02 4.80
C ILE A 14 -0.62 9.20 3.99
N PRO A 15 -0.27 7.99 4.43
CA PRO A 15 0.67 7.16 3.69
C PRO A 15 0.09 6.72 2.34
N VAL A 16 0.85 6.92 1.29
CA VAL A 16 0.46 6.49 -0.06
C VAL A 16 1.60 5.68 -0.67
N PHE A 17 1.29 4.93 -1.72
CA PHE A 17 2.32 4.24 -2.50
C PHE A 17 3.15 5.28 -3.25
N ARG A 18 4.47 5.10 -3.25
CA ARG A 18 5.41 6.02 -3.92
C ARG A 18 4.98 6.28 -5.35
N GLY A 19 4.96 7.55 -5.74
CA GLY A 19 4.62 7.96 -7.09
C GLY A 19 3.14 7.87 -7.42
N THR A 20 2.28 7.61 -6.44
CA THR A 20 0.84 7.52 -6.65
C THR A 20 0.12 8.33 -5.59
N ARG A 21 -1.19 8.45 -5.74
CA ARG A 21 -2.08 9.01 -4.70
C ARG A 21 -2.90 7.93 -4.03
N VAL A 22 -2.54 6.67 -4.23
CA VAL A 22 -3.29 5.54 -3.67
C VAL A 22 -2.87 5.32 -2.22
N PRO A 23 -3.78 5.45 -1.26
CA PRO A 23 -3.43 5.22 0.14
C PRO A 23 -3.05 3.77 0.39
N VAL A 24 -2.00 3.57 1.17
CA VAL A 24 -1.58 2.22 1.57
C VAL A 24 -2.72 1.51 2.31
N LYS A 25 -3.50 2.26 3.08
CA LYS A 25 -4.65 1.72 3.79
C LYS A 25 -5.63 1.01 2.86
N THR A 26 -5.77 1.48 1.64
CA THR A 26 -6.70 0.88 0.68
C THR A 26 -6.34 -0.57 0.37
N LEU A 27 -5.04 -0.87 0.29
CA LEU A 27 -4.61 -2.25 0.10
C LEU A 27 -5.09 -3.13 1.25
N PHE A 28 -4.91 -2.67 2.48
CA PHE A 28 -5.31 -3.47 3.63
C PHE A 28 -6.84 -3.60 3.73
N ASP A 29 -7.56 -2.57 3.31
CA ASP A 29 -9.02 -2.64 3.26
C ASP A 29 -9.49 -3.72 2.28
N TYR A 30 -8.83 -3.83 1.12
CA TYR A 30 -9.13 -4.90 0.16
C TYR A 30 -8.88 -6.27 0.78
N LEU A 31 -7.73 -6.43 1.42
CA LEU A 31 -7.37 -7.72 2.01
C LEU A 31 -8.32 -8.11 3.14
N LYS A 32 -8.73 -7.14 3.96
CA LYS A 32 -9.69 -7.40 5.04
C LYS A 32 -11.05 -7.81 4.51
N ALA A 33 -11.41 -7.30 3.34
CA ALA A 33 -12.69 -7.64 2.71
C ALA A 33 -12.65 -8.99 1.99
N GLY A 34 -11.48 -9.63 1.94
CA GLY A 34 -11.31 -10.90 1.26
C GLY A 34 -10.97 -10.77 -0.21
N ASP A 35 -10.69 -9.57 -0.68
CA ASP A 35 -10.28 -9.36 -2.07
C ASP A 35 -8.83 -9.76 -2.25
N THR A 36 -8.46 -10.03 -3.49
CA THR A 36 -7.09 -10.45 -3.80
C THR A 36 -6.22 -9.25 -4.16
N ILE A 37 -4.90 -9.46 -4.09
CA ILE A 37 -3.94 -8.46 -4.55
C ILE A 37 -4.15 -8.18 -6.04
N ALA A 38 -4.47 -9.21 -6.83
CA ALA A 38 -4.73 -9.03 -8.26
C ALA A 38 -5.90 -8.09 -8.50
N GLU A 39 -6.96 -8.20 -7.70
CA GLU A 39 -8.10 -7.31 -7.80
C GLU A 39 -7.74 -5.88 -7.44
N PHE A 40 -6.93 -5.71 -6.39
CA PHE A 40 -6.45 -4.40 -5.99
C PHE A 40 -5.63 -3.76 -7.12
N LEU A 41 -4.71 -4.52 -7.72
CA LEU A 41 -3.86 -3.99 -8.79
C LEU A 41 -4.66 -3.67 -10.05
N ASP A 42 -5.72 -4.42 -10.31
CA ASP A 42 -6.59 -4.16 -11.44
C ASP A 42 -7.35 -2.83 -11.26
N ASP A 43 -7.77 -2.54 -10.05
CA ASP A 43 -8.49 -1.30 -9.73
C ASP A 43 -7.54 -0.09 -9.63
N PHE A 44 -6.28 -0.32 -9.26
CA PHE A 44 -5.30 0.74 -9.07
C PHE A 44 -4.05 0.47 -9.92
N PRO A 45 -4.15 0.63 -11.23
CA PRO A 45 -3.05 0.26 -12.13
C PRO A 45 -1.78 1.11 -11.98
N THR A 46 -1.86 2.24 -11.26
CA THR A 46 -0.66 3.03 -10.98
C THR A 46 0.23 2.39 -9.92
N VAL A 47 -0.29 1.41 -9.18
CA VAL A 47 0.49 0.67 -8.18
C VAL A 47 0.99 -0.61 -8.83
N SER A 48 2.26 -0.94 -8.64
CA SER A 48 2.82 -2.18 -9.18
C SER A 48 2.75 -3.31 -8.16
N GLN A 49 2.86 -4.54 -8.65
CA GLN A 49 2.91 -5.70 -7.77
C GLN A 49 4.13 -5.63 -6.86
N GLU A 50 5.25 -5.14 -7.38
CA GLU A 50 6.46 -4.99 -6.60
C GLU A 50 6.25 -4.04 -5.42
N GLN A 51 5.51 -2.95 -5.65
CA GLN A 51 5.20 -2.01 -4.58
C GLN A 51 4.34 -2.67 -3.51
N VAL A 52 3.34 -3.46 -3.91
CA VAL A 52 2.49 -4.17 -2.96
C VAL A 52 3.32 -5.13 -2.12
N VAL A 53 4.19 -5.91 -2.76
CA VAL A 53 5.04 -6.87 -2.03
C VAL A 53 5.97 -6.13 -1.08
N SER A 54 6.56 -5.01 -1.50
CA SER A 54 7.44 -4.23 -0.65
C SER A 54 6.71 -3.66 0.57
N VAL A 55 5.49 -3.18 0.36
CA VAL A 55 4.69 -2.64 1.47
C VAL A 55 4.32 -3.75 2.45
N LEU A 56 3.93 -4.91 1.95
CA LEU A 56 3.58 -6.04 2.81
C LEU A 56 4.80 -6.52 3.59
N ALA A 57 5.97 -6.57 2.95
CA ALA A 57 7.20 -6.95 3.62
C ALA A 57 7.58 -5.95 4.71
N GLU A 58 7.40 -4.67 4.44
CA GLU A 58 7.67 -3.64 5.43
C GLU A 58 6.72 -3.74 6.62
N ALA A 59 5.44 -3.99 6.35
CA ALA A 59 4.46 -4.17 7.41
C ALA A 59 4.77 -5.41 8.25
N GLU A 60 5.16 -6.50 7.61
CA GLU A 60 5.55 -7.73 8.30
C GLU A 60 6.76 -7.48 9.19
N SER A 61 7.73 -6.74 8.68
CA SER A 61 8.94 -6.42 9.44
C SER A 61 8.64 -5.63 10.71
N ARG A 62 7.57 -4.86 10.71
CA ARG A 62 7.17 -4.07 11.86
C ARG A 62 6.21 -4.79 12.79
N CYS A 63 5.76 -5.95 12.38
CA CYS A 63 4.83 -6.75 13.17
C CYS A 63 5.61 -7.74 14.03
N GLU A 64 5.58 -7.57 15.33
CA GLU A 64 6.33 -8.41 16.25
C GLU A 64 5.59 -9.67 16.62
N LEU A 65 4.45 -9.92 16.01
CA LEU A 65 3.61 -11.07 16.35
C LEU A 65 3.98 -12.32 15.61
N VAL A 66 4.86 -12.24 14.65
CA VAL A 66 5.24 -13.41 13.84
C VAL A 66 6.41 -14.15 14.44
#